data_dac50d334e74d821f956b80199c3ac61
#
_entry.id   dac50d334e74d821f956b80199c3ac61
#
_cell.length_a   1.000
_cell.length_b   1.000
_cell.length_c   1.000
_cell.angle_alpha   90.00
_cell.angle_beta   90.00
_cell.angle_gamma   90.00
#
_symmetry.space_group_name_H-M   'P 1'
#
loop_
_entity.id
_entity.type
_entity.pdbx_description
1 polymer ?
#
loop_
_entity_poly.entity_id
_entity_poly.type
_entity_poly.pdbx_seq_one_letter_code
_entity_poly.pdbx_strand_id
1 'polypeptide(L)'
;LLLTNHHCGYSQIQQHSSVEHDYLKDGFWAMSRDEELPNKGLTVSFLDRMEDVTGIILNGYDPKMSEEERVALVKANSKALIEEATKEGNGLRATVEALFYGNQYFLFVYREFSDVRLVGAPPSSIGKFGGDTDNWMWPRHTGDFSMFRIYADKDNNPAEYSEDNVPYRPKKFFRISTAGVQEGDFTFIYGFPGRTQEYIHSEGVRYIEEIG
;
A
#
# COMPACT_ATOMS: atom_id res chain seq x y z
N LEU A 1 -8.38 8.12 9.78
CA LEU A 1 -9.00 7.24 8.79
C LEU A 1 -8.06 7.07 7.60
N LEU A 2 -8.06 5.87 7.04
CA LEU A 2 -7.48 5.52 5.76
C LEU A 2 -8.64 5.27 4.80
N LEU A 3 -8.61 5.91 3.65
CA LEU A 3 -9.59 5.75 2.58
C LEU A 3 -8.91 5.00 1.43
N THR A 4 -9.55 3.95 0.94
CA THR A 4 -9.10 3.18 -0.22
C THR A 4 -10.31 2.73 -1.05
N ASN A 5 -10.08 2.01 -2.13
CA ASN A 5 -11.15 1.48 -2.96
C ASN A 5 -11.92 0.35 -2.26
N HIS A 6 -13.18 0.15 -2.61
CA HIS A 6 -13.99 -0.97 -2.14
C HIS A 6 -13.35 -2.31 -2.53
N HIS A 7 -12.89 -2.44 -3.76
CA HIS A 7 -12.25 -3.66 -4.23
C HIS A 7 -10.92 -3.96 -3.51
N CYS A 8 -10.18 -2.94 -3.05
CA CYS A 8 -8.99 -3.15 -2.21
C CYS A 8 -9.35 -3.68 -0.82
N GLY A 9 -10.51 -3.31 -0.28
CA GLY A 9 -11.03 -3.77 1.01
C GLY A 9 -11.90 -5.03 0.93
N TYR A 10 -12.14 -5.57 -0.27
CA TYR A 10 -13.11 -6.64 -0.48
C TYR A 10 -12.88 -7.86 0.40
N SER A 11 -11.63 -8.33 0.50
CA SER A 11 -11.29 -9.49 1.31
C SER A 11 -11.58 -9.28 2.79
N GLN A 12 -11.34 -8.09 3.31
CA GLN A 12 -11.62 -7.73 4.70
C GLN A 12 -13.12 -7.68 4.98
N ILE A 13 -13.88 -7.08 4.07
CA ILE A 13 -15.35 -7.05 4.17
C ILE A 13 -15.91 -8.47 4.13
N GLN A 14 -15.40 -9.30 3.23
CA GLN A 14 -15.81 -10.70 3.10
C GLN A 14 -15.48 -11.53 4.34
N GLN A 15 -14.29 -11.35 4.95
CA GLN A 15 -13.88 -12.08 6.16
C GLN A 15 -14.80 -11.82 7.35
N HIS A 16 -15.43 -10.66 7.40
CA HIS A 16 -16.37 -10.29 8.46
C HIS A 16 -17.82 -10.62 8.10
N SER A 17 -18.09 -11.01 6.85
CA SER A 17 -19.44 -11.40 6.44
C SER A 17 -19.79 -12.80 6.92
N SER A 18 -21.06 -13.01 7.24
CA SER A 18 -21.67 -14.30 7.56
C SER A 18 -22.98 -14.48 6.79
N VAL A 19 -23.64 -15.62 6.98
CA VAL A 19 -24.96 -15.86 6.39
C VAL A 19 -26.02 -14.91 6.97
N GLU A 20 -25.85 -14.52 8.24
CA GLU A 20 -26.78 -13.64 8.95
C GLU A 20 -26.45 -12.15 8.71
N HIS A 21 -25.18 -11.83 8.43
CA HIS A 21 -24.68 -10.47 8.22
C HIS A 21 -23.77 -10.45 6.98
N ASP A 22 -24.37 -10.29 5.82
CA ASP A 22 -23.63 -10.20 4.55
C ASP A 22 -23.20 -8.77 4.28
N TYR A 23 -22.05 -8.36 4.80
CA TYR A 23 -21.52 -7.01 4.62
C TYR A 23 -21.12 -6.67 3.18
N LEU A 24 -20.91 -7.66 2.31
CA LEU A 24 -20.74 -7.41 0.88
C LEU A 24 -22.04 -6.97 0.22
N LYS A 25 -23.16 -7.53 0.69
CA LYS A 25 -24.50 -7.23 0.16
C LYS A 25 -25.11 -5.98 0.80
N ASP A 26 -25.00 -5.88 2.12
CA ASP A 26 -25.72 -4.86 2.90
C ASP A 26 -24.87 -3.64 3.23
N GLY A 27 -23.54 -3.75 3.02
CA GLY A 27 -22.58 -2.76 3.50
C GLY A 27 -22.30 -2.90 5.00
N PHE A 28 -21.30 -2.15 5.46
CA PHE A 28 -20.93 -2.08 6.87
C PHE A 28 -20.60 -0.65 7.26
N TRP A 29 -21.10 -0.20 8.42
CA TRP A 29 -20.79 1.12 8.98
C TRP A 29 -20.70 1.03 10.49
N ALA A 30 -19.50 1.20 11.05
CA ALA A 30 -19.31 1.34 12.48
C ALA A 30 -19.79 2.73 12.94
N MET A 31 -20.76 2.76 13.84
CA MET A 31 -21.31 4.00 14.40
C MET A 31 -20.51 4.49 15.62
N SER A 32 -19.70 3.60 16.20
CA SER A 32 -18.75 3.89 17.26
C SER A 32 -17.42 3.19 17.01
N ARG A 33 -16.39 3.52 17.79
CA ARG A 33 -15.09 2.86 17.69
C ARG A 33 -15.11 1.40 18.13
N ASP A 34 -16.00 1.08 19.05
CA ASP A 34 -16.14 -0.27 19.59
C ASP A 34 -16.78 -1.24 18.59
N GLU A 35 -17.44 -0.69 17.56
CA GLU A 35 -18.02 -1.46 16.45
C GLU A 35 -17.03 -1.68 15.30
N GLU A 36 -15.86 -1.00 15.29
CA GLU A 36 -14.87 -1.17 14.26
C GLU A 36 -14.27 -2.58 14.28
N LEU A 37 -14.22 -3.24 13.12
CA LEU A 37 -13.88 -4.66 13.01
C LEU A 37 -12.37 -4.85 12.77
N PRO A 38 -11.63 -5.52 13.65
CA PRO A 38 -10.18 -5.73 13.50
C PRO A 38 -9.88 -6.71 12.38
N ASN A 39 -8.93 -6.37 11.50
CA ASN A 39 -8.55 -7.19 10.36
C ASN A 39 -7.21 -7.90 10.63
N LYS A 40 -7.29 -9.15 11.01
CA LYS A 40 -6.09 -9.96 11.24
C LYS A 40 -5.28 -10.14 9.96
N GLY A 41 -4.00 -9.81 10.01
CA GLY A 41 -3.07 -9.94 8.88
C GLY A 41 -3.09 -8.76 7.89
N LEU A 42 -3.97 -7.79 8.09
CA LEU A 42 -3.90 -6.53 7.34
C LEU A 42 -2.89 -5.60 8.01
N THR A 43 -1.96 -5.09 7.21
CA THR A 43 -0.96 -4.11 7.68
C THR A 43 -1.00 -2.84 6.86
N VAL A 44 -0.55 -1.75 7.47
CA VAL A 44 -0.34 -0.46 6.79
C VAL A 44 1.07 0.02 7.08
N SER A 45 1.83 0.24 6.02
CA SER A 45 3.22 0.69 6.10
C SER A 45 3.33 2.15 5.69
N PHE A 46 3.98 2.95 6.53
CA PHE A 46 4.37 4.31 6.19
C PHE A 46 5.86 4.38 5.92
N LEU A 47 6.24 4.98 4.80
CA LEU A 47 7.64 5.24 4.51
C LEU A 47 8.21 6.21 5.56
N ASP A 48 9.23 5.73 6.31
CA ASP A 48 9.93 6.53 7.31
C ASP A 48 11.13 7.24 6.68
N ARG A 49 11.95 6.50 5.91
CA ARG A 49 13.08 7.04 5.18
C ARG A 49 13.44 6.23 3.94
N MET A 50 14.09 6.89 3.01
CA MET A 50 14.63 6.31 1.79
C MET A 50 16.08 6.79 1.62
N GLU A 51 17.00 5.88 1.31
CA GLU A 51 18.43 6.17 1.23
C GLU A 51 19.05 5.50 -0.01
N ASP A 52 19.91 6.21 -0.73
CA ASP A 52 20.75 5.59 -1.77
C ASP A 52 21.86 4.78 -1.10
N VAL A 53 21.83 3.49 -1.28
CA VAL A 53 22.75 2.51 -0.68
C VAL A 53 23.57 1.77 -1.74
N THR A 54 23.64 2.29 -2.95
CA THR A 54 24.31 1.65 -4.09
C THR A 54 25.74 1.27 -3.76
N GLY A 55 26.50 2.17 -3.13
CA GLY A 55 27.89 1.90 -2.74
C GLY A 55 28.02 0.80 -1.68
N ILE A 56 27.03 0.67 -0.80
CA ILE A 56 27.01 -0.40 0.24
C ILE A 56 26.66 -1.74 -0.41
N ILE A 57 25.63 -1.76 -1.26
CA ILE A 57 25.17 -2.99 -1.91
C ILE A 57 26.20 -3.54 -2.88
N LEU A 58 26.90 -2.68 -3.61
CA LEU A 58 27.95 -3.07 -4.55
C LEU A 58 29.35 -3.17 -3.91
N ASN A 59 29.45 -3.06 -2.60
CA ASN A 59 30.74 -3.23 -1.93
C ASN A 59 31.25 -4.66 -2.14
N GLY A 60 32.48 -4.78 -2.67
CA GLY A 60 33.06 -6.06 -3.07
C GLY A 60 32.74 -6.50 -4.50
N TYR A 61 32.02 -5.70 -5.28
CA TYR A 61 31.76 -6.02 -6.68
C TYR A 61 33.05 -5.89 -7.53
N ASP A 62 33.31 -6.90 -8.36
CA ASP A 62 34.34 -6.91 -9.39
C ASP A 62 33.67 -7.13 -10.77
N PRO A 63 33.97 -6.32 -11.81
CA PRO A 63 33.43 -6.53 -13.15
C PRO A 63 33.70 -7.91 -13.78
N LYS A 64 34.60 -8.69 -13.20
CA LYS A 64 34.91 -10.06 -13.63
C LYS A 64 33.99 -11.12 -13.00
N MET A 65 33.18 -10.74 -12.02
CA MET A 65 32.22 -11.66 -11.39
C MET A 65 31.21 -12.16 -12.42
N SER A 66 30.84 -13.43 -12.30
CA SER A 66 29.68 -13.97 -12.99
C SER A 66 28.40 -13.30 -12.49
N GLU A 67 27.32 -13.40 -13.25
CA GLU A 67 26.01 -12.87 -12.82
C GLU A 67 25.52 -13.54 -11.53
N GLU A 68 25.79 -14.83 -11.37
CA GLU A 68 25.46 -15.59 -10.15
C GLU A 68 26.19 -15.06 -8.92
N GLU A 69 27.48 -14.78 -9.04
CA GLU A 69 28.31 -14.19 -7.97
C GLU A 69 27.83 -12.78 -7.63
N ARG A 70 27.49 -11.97 -8.63
CA ARG A 70 26.93 -10.63 -8.45
C ARG A 70 25.60 -10.68 -7.69
N VAL A 71 24.68 -11.55 -8.09
CA VAL A 71 23.39 -11.74 -7.41
C VAL A 71 23.58 -12.18 -5.98
N ALA A 72 24.50 -13.10 -5.72
CA ALA A 72 24.81 -13.57 -4.37
C ALA A 72 25.37 -12.44 -3.48
N LEU A 73 26.29 -11.63 -4.01
CA LEU A 73 26.85 -10.47 -3.34
C LEU A 73 25.74 -9.44 -2.98
N VAL A 74 24.93 -9.04 -3.94
CA VAL A 74 23.83 -8.09 -3.74
C VAL A 74 22.86 -8.60 -2.68
N LYS A 75 22.50 -9.89 -2.75
CA LYS A 75 21.60 -10.51 -1.77
C LYS A 75 22.19 -10.50 -0.36
N ALA A 76 23.47 -10.83 -0.21
CA ALA A 76 24.15 -10.85 1.09
C ALA A 76 24.24 -9.44 1.70
N ASN A 77 24.68 -8.45 0.92
CA ASN A 77 24.80 -7.07 1.37
C ASN A 77 23.43 -6.45 1.69
N SER A 78 22.40 -6.74 0.87
CA SER A 78 21.04 -6.29 1.14
C SER A 78 20.49 -6.86 2.44
N LYS A 79 20.70 -8.17 2.68
CA LYS A 79 20.27 -8.82 3.91
C LYS A 79 20.88 -8.17 5.14
N ALA A 80 22.20 -7.99 5.16
CA ALA A 80 22.92 -7.37 6.27
C ALA A 80 22.43 -5.94 6.55
N LEU A 81 22.19 -5.17 5.49
CA LEU A 81 21.69 -3.80 5.62
C LEU A 81 20.25 -3.75 6.15
N ILE A 82 19.37 -4.64 5.71
CA ILE A 82 18.00 -4.75 6.20
C ILE A 82 17.99 -5.12 7.69
N GLU A 83 18.78 -6.10 8.09
CA GLU A 83 18.92 -6.52 9.49
C GLU A 83 19.38 -5.36 10.38
N GLU A 84 20.36 -4.57 9.94
CA GLU A 84 20.82 -3.40 10.69
C GLU A 84 19.75 -2.29 10.74
N ALA A 85 19.07 -2.02 9.63
CA ALA A 85 18.01 -0.99 9.54
C ALA A 85 16.77 -1.30 10.40
N THR A 86 16.53 -2.58 10.72
CA THR A 86 15.36 -3.04 11.49
C THR A 86 15.71 -3.51 12.90
N LYS A 87 16.99 -3.38 13.31
CA LYS A 87 17.52 -3.89 14.57
C LYS A 87 16.80 -3.36 15.82
N GLU A 88 16.35 -2.12 15.78
CA GLU A 88 15.62 -1.51 16.90
C GLU A 88 14.22 -2.10 17.12
N GLY A 89 13.71 -2.88 16.17
CA GLY A 89 12.34 -3.40 16.21
C GLY A 89 11.31 -2.28 15.97
N ASN A 90 10.38 -2.14 16.91
CA ASN A 90 9.36 -1.05 16.88
C ASN A 90 8.50 -0.99 15.61
N GLY A 91 8.17 -2.15 15.02
CA GLY A 91 7.37 -2.23 13.81
C GLY A 91 8.08 -1.70 12.57
N LEU A 92 9.43 -1.66 12.57
CA LEU A 92 10.20 -1.31 11.39
C LEU A 92 10.29 -2.50 10.43
N ARG A 93 10.07 -2.22 9.16
CA ARG A 93 10.29 -3.11 8.04
C ARG A 93 11.18 -2.40 7.02
N ALA A 94 12.11 -3.11 6.42
CA ALA A 94 12.96 -2.53 5.40
C ALA A 94 13.03 -3.42 4.15
N THR A 95 13.22 -2.78 3.00
CA THR A 95 13.50 -3.42 1.72
C THR A 95 14.65 -2.70 1.02
N VAL A 96 15.40 -3.45 0.23
CA VAL A 96 16.37 -2.88 -0.71
C VAL A 96 15.84 -3.13 -2.12
N GLU A 97 15.62 -2.06 -2.86
CA GLU A 97 15.08 -2.12 -4.22
C GLU A 97 16.15 -1.71 -5.24
N ALA A 98 16.26 -2.51 -6.29
CA ALA A 98 17.10 -2.20 -7.43
C ALA A 98 16.32 -1.29 -8.39
N LEU A 99 16.81 -0.08 -8.62
CA LEU A 99 16.24 0.87 -9.55
C LEU A 99 17.12 1.00 -10.79
N PHE A 100 16.54 1.53 -11.87
CA PHE A 100 17.25 1.75 -13.14
C PHE A 100 18.00 0.51 -13.63
N TYR A 101 17.27 -0.64 -13.65
CA TYR A 101 17.83 -1.93 -14.09
C TYR A 101 19.04 -2.42 -13.26
N GLY A 102 19.07 -2.11 -11.96
CA GLY A 102 20.13 -2.53 -11.04
C GLY A 102 21.39 -1.65 -11.10
N ASN A 103 21.26 -0.44 -11.65
CA ASN A 103 22.33 0.56 -11.61
C ASN A 103 22.36 1.35 -10.30
N GLN A 104 21.24 1.38 -9.58
CA GLN A 104 21.15 2.00 -8.26
C GLN A 104 20.36 1.11 -7.32
N TYR A 105 20.69 1.19 -6.04
CA TYR A 105 20.03 0.46 -4.97
C TYR A 105 19.59 1.43 -3.89
N PHE A 106 18.34 1.33 -3.49
CA PHE A 106 17.75 2.17 -2.45
C PHE A 106 17.24 1.33 -1.30
N LEU A 107 17.57 1.74 -0.09
CA LEU A 107 16.97 1.22 1.14
C LEU A 107 15.70 2.02 1.41
N PHE A 108 14.58 1.32 1.56
CA PHE A 108 13.32 1.86 2.05
C PHE A 108 13.05 1.31 3.44
N VAL A 109 12.87 2.17 4.41
CA VAL A 109 12.49 1.79 5.76
C VAL A 109 11.07 2.27 6.02
N TYR A 110 10.23 1.35 6.47
CA TYR A 110 8.82 1.58 6.74
C TYR A 110 8.52 1.36 8.21
N ARG A 111 7.56 2.10 8.70
CA ARG A 111 6.88 1.83 9.97
C ARG A 111 5.58 1.11 9.66
N GLU A 112 5.43 -0.12 10.15
CA GLU A 112 4.32 -1.00 9.83
C GLU A 112 3.38 -1.17 11.03
N PHE A 113 2.10 -0.91 10.82
CA PHE A 113 1.02 -1.04 11.78
C PHE A 113 0.17 -2.24 11.44
N SER A 114 -0.14 -3.09 12.42
CA SER A 114 -0.91 -4.33 12.26
C SER A 114 -2.32 -4.26 12.88
N ASP A 115 -2.61 -3.31 13.77
CA ASP A 115 -3.98 -3.08 14.25
C ASP A 115 -4.70 -2.12 13.29
N VAL A 116 -5.33 -2.70 12.27
CA VAL A 116 -6.10 -1.99 11.26
C VAL A 116 -7.54 -2.50 11.29
N ARG A 117 -8.50 -1.60 11.51
CA ARG A 117 -9.91 -1.95 11.69
C ARG A 117 -10.76 -1.40 10.55
N LEU A 118 -11.73 -2.19 10.10
CA LEU A 118 -12.73 -1.78 9.12
C LEU A 118 -13.72 -0.83 9.82
N VAL A 119 -13.88 0.35 9.25
CA VAL A 119 -14.81 1.39 9.74
C VAL A 119 -16.07 1.43 8.91
N GLY A 120 -15.95 1.23 7.60
CA GLY A 120 -17.10 1.22 6.75
C GLY A 120 -16.78 0.92 5.30
N ALA A 121 -17.78 0.36 4.64
CA ALA A 121 -17.78 0.13 3.20
C ALA A 121 -19.23 0.10 2.72
N PRO A 122 -19.54 0.70 1.56
CA PRO A 122 -20.85 0.55 0.95
C PRO A 122 -21.08 -0.90 0.50
N PRO A 123 -22.33 -1.30 0.28
CA PRO A 123 -22.64 -2.58 -0.34
C PRO A 123 -22.00 -2.68 -1.74
N SER A 124 -21.71 -3.90 -2.19
CA SER A 124 -21.10 -4.15 -3.51
C SER A 124 -21.94 -3.60 -4.67
N SER A 125 -23.26 -3.47 -4.48
CA SER A 125 -24.16 -2.81 -5.45
C SER A 125 -23.81 -1.32 -5.70
N ILE A 126 -23.10 -0.70 -4.77
CA ILE A 126 -22.56 0.67 -4.90
C ILE A 126 -21.07 0.62 -5.16
N GLY A 127 -20.32 -0.16 -4.36
CA GLY A 127 -18.86 -0.25 -4.42
C GLY A 127 -18.33 -0.86 -5.72
N LYS A 128 -19.14 -1.68 -6.38
CA LYS A 128 -18.85 -2.31 -7.68
C LYS A 128 -19.97 -2.08 -8.70
N PHE A 129 -20.60 -0.92 -8.64
CA PHE A 129 -21.69 -0.57 -9.58
C PHE A 129 -21.19 -0.60 -11.03
N GLY A 130 -21.98 -1.25 -11.91
CA GLY A 130 -21.66 -1.40 -13.33
C GLY A 130 -20.57 -2.45 -13.63
N GLY A 131 -19.92 -3.00 -12.61
CA GLY A 131 -18.86 -4.01 -12.78
C GLY A 131 -17.77 -3.55 -13.73
N ASP A 132 -17.26 -4.47 -14.53
CA ASP A 132 -16.19 -4.18 -15.49
C ASP A 132 -16.69 -3.38 -16.70
N THR A 133 -17.98 -3.46 -17.04
CA THR A 133 -18.58 -2.78 -18.18
C THR A 133 -18.48 -1.27 -18.05
N ASP A 134 -18.77 -0.72 -16.86
CA ASP A 134 -18.78 0.72 -16.61
C ASP A 134 -17.49 1.25 -16.00
N ASN A 135 -16.50 0.38 -15.76
CA ASN A 135 -15.28 0.75 -15.06
C ASN A 135 -14.47 1.87 -15.76
N TRP A 136 -14.52 1.92 -17.09
CA TRP A 136 -13.83 2.92 -17.90
C TRP A 136 -14.78 3.91 -18.59
N MET A 137 -16.06 3.83 -18.26
CA MET A 137 -17.09 4.70 -18.85
C MET A 137 -17.30 5.97 -18.02
N TRP A 138 -17.66 7.03 -18.69
CA TRP A 138 -18.07 8.29 -18.09
C TRP A 138 -19.54 8.60 -18.46
N PRO A 139 -20.36 9.14 -17.55
CA PRO A 139 -20.05 9.49 -16.16
C PRO A 139 -19.97 8.28 -15.23
N ARG A 140 -19.16 8.39 -14.18
CA ARG A 140 -18.99 7.34 -13.17
C ARG A 140 -20.08 7.39 -12.12
N HIS A 141 -20.67 6.23 -11.82
CA HIS A 141 -21.71 6.09 -10.79
C HIS A 141 -21.27 5.16 -9.64
N THR A 142 -20.09 4.55 -9.75
CA THR A 142 -19.56 3.64 -8.75
C THR A 142 -19.03 4.40 -7.54
N GLY A 143 -19.46 3.99 -6.35
CA GLY A 143 -18.88 4.42 -5.07
C GLY A 143 -17.81 3.45 -4.59
N ASP A 144 -16.72 3.29 -5.37
CA ASP A 144 -15.66 2.33 -5.09
C ASP A 144 -14.74 2.84 -3.98
N PHE A 145 -15.21 2.75 -2.73
CA PHE A 145 -14.42 3.13 -1.57
C PHE A 145 -14.65 2.19 -0.38
N SER A 146 -13.66 2.13 0.50
CA SER A 146 -13.74 1.54 1.83
C SER A 146 -12.90 2.33 2.82
N MET A 147 -13.27 2.27 4.09
CA MET A 147 -12.64 3.05 5.15
C MET A 147 -12.10 2.14 6.24
N PHE A 148 -10.85 2.39 6.62
CA PHE A 148 -10.18 1.71 7.71
C PHE A 148 -9.65 2.73 8.71
N ARG A 149 -9.40 2.28 9.93
CA ARG A 149 -8.67 3.05 10.94
C ARG A 149 -7.47 2.25 11.42
N ILE A 150 -6.35 2.96 11.48
CA ILE A 150 -5.10 2.43 12.04
C ILE A 150 -5.09 2.75 13.52
N TYR A 151 -4.74 1.76 14.32
CA TYR A 151 -4.57 1.88 15.76
C TYR A 151 -3.09 1.72 16.12
N ALA A 152 -2.71 2.30 17.23
CA ALA A 152 -1.37 2.32 17.77
C ALA A 152 -1.44 2.17 19.31
N ASP A 153 -0.30 1.93 19.95
CA ASP A 153 -0.21 2.03 21.39
C ASP A 153 -0.44 3.47 21.90
N LYS A 154 -0.43 3.66 23.21
CA LYS A 154 -0.65 4.98 23.85
C LYS A 154 0.43 6.00 23.47
N ASP A 155 1.62 5.53 23.11
CA ASP A 155 2.77 6.33 22.70
C ASP A 155 2.82 6.57 21.18
N ASN A 156 1.79 6.10 20.46
CA ASN A 156 1.63 6.24 19.01
C ASN A 156 2.60 5.39 18.20
N ASN A 157 3.08 4.28 18.76
CA ASN A 157 3.93 3.30 18.08
C ASN A 157 3.09 2.16 17.52
N PRO A 158 3.60 1.45 16.50
CA PRO A 158 3.02 0.20 16.04
C PRO A 158 2.84 -0.80 17.16
N ALA A 159 1.67 -1.43 17.21
CA ALA A 159 1.34 -2.44 18.19
C ALA A 159 0.46 -3.53 17.57
N GLU A 160 0.52 -4.72 18.10
CA GLU A 160 -0.45 -5.79 17.85
C GLU A 160 -1.84 -5.35 18.31
N TYR A 161 -2.88 -6.02 17.81
CA TYR A 161 -4.26 -5.73 18.23
C TYR A 161 -4.42 -5.78 19.75
N SER A 162 -5.01 -4.72 20.28
CA SER A 162 -5.42 -4.62 21.68
C SER A 162 -6.63 -3.69 21.79
N GLU A 163 -7.54 -4.00 22.73
CA GLU A 163 -8.64 -3.10 23.06
C GLU A 163 -8.16 -1.77 23.65
N ASP A 164 -6.97 -1.76 24.26
CA ASP A 164 -6.33 -0.57 24.82
C ASP A 164 -5.70 0.35 23.76
N ASN A 165 -5.55 -0.11 22.52
CA ASN A 165 -4.96 0.71 21.45
C ASN A 165 -5.85 1.90 21.14
N VAL A 166 -5.18 2.98 20.74
CA VAL A 166 -5.81 4.25 20.37
C VAL A 166 -5.63 4.54 18.90
N PRO A 167 -6.51 5.33 18.28
CA PRO A 167 -6.31 5.73 16.88
C PRO A 167 -4.95 6.36 16.64
N TYR A 168 -4.22 5.84 15.67
CA TYR A 168 -2.94 6.39 15.23
C TYR A 168 -3.07 7.87 14.85
N ARG A 169 -2.11 8.67 15.30
CA ARG A 169 -2.02 10.11 15.02
C ARG A 169 -0.91 10.37 14.01
N PRO A 170 -1.24 10.53 12.71
CA PRO A 170 -0.23 10.81 11.68
C PRO A 170 0.37 12.21 11.84
N LYS A 171 1.64 12.36 11.47
CA LYS A 171 2.33 13.68 11.42
C LYS A 171 1.65 14.64 10.43
N LYS A 172 1.12 14.10 9.33
CA LYS A 172 0.39 14.81 8.28
C LYS A 172 -0.83 13.99 7.85
N PHE A 173 -1.85 14.64 7.40
CA PHE A 173 -3.04 14.03 6.80
C PHE A 173 -3.60 14.95 5.72
N PHE A 174 -4.28 14.37 4.75
CA PHE A 174 -4.99 15.14 3.73
C PHE A 174 -6.28 15.73 4.31
N ARG A 175 -6.48 17.00 4.03
CA ARG A 175 -7.76 17.67 4.35
C ARG A 175 -8.73 17.43 3.20
N ILE A 176 -9.97 17.05 3.54
CA ILE A 176 -11.04 16.93 2.56
C ILE A 176 -11.56 18.34 2.25
N SER A 177 -11.47 18.75 0.98
CA SER A 177 -12.08 19.99 0.51
C SER A 177 -13.52 19.73 0.10
N THR A 178 -14.43 20.50 0.63
CA THR A 178 -15.85 20.49 0.22
C THR A 178 -16.15 21.55 -0.84
N ALA A 179 -15.16 22.35 -1.24
CA ALA A 179 -15.33 23.35 -2.30
C ALA A 179 -15.42 22.73 -3.70
N GLY A 180 -14.96 21.48 -3.84
CA GLY A 180 -14.86 20.80 -5.13
C GLY A 180 -13.75 21.36 -6.01
N VAL A 181 -13.84 21.09 -7.31
CA VAL A 181 -12.93 21.57 -8.36
C VAL A 181 -13.75 22.16 -9.51
N GLN A 182 -13.16 23.08 -10.25
CA GLN A 182 -13.77 23.71 -11.41
C GLN A 182 -12.90 23.51 -12.65
N GLU A 183 -13.47 23.73 -13.83
CA GLU A 183 -12.71 23.70 -15.08
C GLU A 183 -11.56 24.71 -15.04
N GLY A 184 -10.35 24.24 -15.36
CA GLY A 184 -9.11 25.03 -15.31
C GLY A 184 -8.34 24.93 -13.99
N ASP A 185 -8.88 24.32 -12.96
CA ASP A 185 -8.14 24.07 -11.72
C ASP A 185 -7.04 23.04 -11.94
N PHE A 186 -5.89 23.28 -11.31
CA PHE A 186 -4.82 22.28 -11.27
C PHE A 186 -5.20 21.14 -10.34
N THR A 187 -5.18 19.91 -10.85
CA THR A 187 -5.41 18.69 -10.08
C THR A 187 -4.30 17.67 -10.34
N PHE A 188 -4.02 16.84 -9.36
CA PHE A 188 -3.11 15.72 -9.54
C PHE A 188 -3.53 14.52 -8.68
N ILE A 189 -3.08 13.34 -9.08
CA ILE A 189 -3.25 12.10 -8.31
C ILE A 189 -1.87 11.73 -7.73
N TYR A 190 -1.84 11.48 -6.43
CA TYR A 190 -0.65 11.03 -5.74
C TYR A 190 -0.87 9.61 -5.21
N GLY A 191 0.01 8.69 -5.58
CA GLY A 191 -0.10 7.30 -5.14
C GLY A 191 0.77 6.35 -5.97
N PHE A 192 0.48 5.07 -5.83
CA PHE A 192 1.16 3.99 -6.57
C PHE A 192 0.19 3.42 -7.62
N PRO A 193 0.20 3.94 -8.85
CA PRO A 193 -0.84 3.62 -9.85
C PRO A 193 -0.71 2.21 -10.45
N GLY A 194 0.15 1.38 -9.91
CA GLY A 194 0.44 0.06 -10.42
C GLY A 194 1.72 0.03 -11.26
N ARG A 195 1.69 -0.61 -12.43
CA ARG A 195 2.85 -0.74 -13.29
C ARG A 195 2.76 0.22 -14.46
N THR A 196 3.77 1.08 -14.62
CA THR A 196 3.99 1.87 -15.82
C THR A 196 5.22 1.37 -16.54
N GLN A 197 5.21 1.48 -17.88
CA GLN A 197 6.35 1.17 -18.72
C GLN A 197 6.65 2.40 -19.58
N GLU A 198 7.76 3.05 -19.26
CA GLU A 198 8.24 4.21 -20.01
C GLU A 198 9.54 3.84 -20.74
N TYR A 199 9.82 4.56 -21.83
CA TYR A 199 11.05 4.40 -22.61
C TYR A 199 11.30 2.99 -23.15
N ILE A 200 10.23 2.27 -23.49
CA ILE A 200 10.34 0.97 -24.15
C ILE A 200 10.74 1.22 -25.60
N HIS A 201 11.76 0.52 -26.09
CA HIS A 201 12.14 0.58 -27.50
C HIS A 201 11.07 -0.08 -28.40
N SER A 202 11.05 0.29 -29.67
CA SER A 202 10.00 -0.13 -30.62
C SER A 202 9.78 -1.64 -30.72
N GLU A 203 10.84 -2.44 -30.60
CA GLU A 203 10.74 -3.91 -30.61
C GLU A 203 10.04 -4.44 -29.35
N GLY A 204 10.27 -3.81 -28.19
CA GLY A 204 9.58 -4.15 -26.96
C GLY A 204 8.09 -3.81 -27.03
N VAL A 205 7.73 -2.68 -27.63
CA VAL A 205 6.31 -2.30 -27.86
C VAL A 205 5.65 -3.31 -28.79
N ARG A 206 6.32 -3.66 -29.91
CA ARG A 206 5.80 -4.67 -30.85
C ARG A 206 5.58 -6.03 -30.17
N TYR A 207 6.53 -6.47 -29.34
CA TYR A 207 6.40 -7.71 -28.59
C TYR A 207 5.17 -7.70 -27.68
N ILE A 208 4.91 -6.61 -26.98
CA ILE A 208 3.74 -6.46 -26.11
C ILE A 208 2.44 -6.48 -26.91
N GLU A 209 2.42 -5.84 -28.07
CA GLU A 209 1.24 -5.75 -28.94
C GLU A 209 0.90 -7.11 -29.61
N GLU A 210 1.91 -7.90 -29.97
CA GLU A 210 1.73 -9.18 -30.69
C GLU A 210 1.46 -10.37 -29.76
N ILE A 211 1.93 -10.32 -28.50
CA ILE A 211 1.93 -11.48 -27.59
C ILE A 211 1.15 -11.19 -26.27
N GLY A 212 0.98 -9.93 -25.90
CA GLY A 212 0.24 -9.47 -24.70
C GLY A 212 -1.20 -9.28 -25.00
#